data_a18f416c45cbd51bc9959d5e000911f0
#
_entry.id   a18f416c45cbd51bc9959d5e000911f0
#
_cell.length_a   1.000
_cell.length_b   1.000
_cell.length_c   1.000
_cell.angle_alpha   90.00
_cell.angle_beta   90.00
_cell.angle_gamma   90.00
#
_symmetry.space_group_name_H-M   'P 1'
#
loop_
_entity.id
_entity.type
_entity.pdbx_description
1 polymer ?
#
loop_
_entity_poly.entity_id
_entity_poly.type
_entity_poly.pdbx_seq_one_letter_code
_entity_poly.pdbx_strand_id
1 'polypeptide(L)'
;MIKGIDVSSWQGVVDYRKVKASGVDFVIIRAGFGRETSQKDNCFEQNYKNAKAAGLDVGAYWYSYADSAEDAVREAKACMEVIKGKKFEYPIYFDLEEQSQFAKGKAFCDSVIKAFCGELEKNGYLAGLYCSTYYLNNFVSNNVAGKYPLWVAQYNYRCTYTADKYGIWQYSDEGRVNGISGNVDMNYGYTDYPTIIKNGGYNGYKKPVTAEKKTVTQLAKEVVEGKWSNGDERRQKLTAAGYNYSAVQKKVNELCEKMKIDKIAHEVIQGKWGNGEERQQKLTNAGYDYDKVQARVNKLMKEQ
;
A
#
# COMPACT_ATOMS: atom_id res chain seq x y z
N MET A 1 -12.93 14.09 -2.92
CA MET A 1 -13.68 14.10 -1.64
C MET A 1 -14.78 13.05 -1.75
N ILE A 2 -14.81 12.10 -0.85
CA ILE A 2 -15.77 10.99 -0.81
C ILE A 2 -16.55 11.05 0.49
N LYS A 3 -17.79 10.51 0.49
CA LYS A 3 -18.67 10.57 1.66
C LYS A 3 -18.54 9.30 2.49
N GLY A 4 -18.50 9.45 3.80
CA GLY A 4 -18.51 8.37 4.77
C GLY A 4 -19.46 8.61 5.93
N ILE A 5 -19.65 7.58 6.70
CA ILE A 5 -20.35 7.60 7.99
C ILE A 5 -19.50 6.89 9.03
N ASP A 6 -19.78 7.12 10.29
CA ASP A 6 -19.32 6.20 11.32
C ASP A 6 -20.49 5.72 12.18
N VAL A 7 -20.36 4.49 12.67
CA VAL A 7 -21.45 3.78 13.34
C VAL A 7 -20.94 2.90 14.47
N SER A 8 -21.85 2.65 15.40
CA SER A 8 -21.66 1.72 16.50
C SER A 8 -22.98 0.96 16.77
N SER A 9 -23.08 0.34 17.94
CA SER A 9 -24.35 -0.22 18.41
C SER A 9 -25.46 0.84 18.61
N TRP A 10 -25.11 2.13 18.67
CA TRP A 10 -26.08 3.22 18.78
C TRP A 10 -27.01 3.34 17.58
N GLN A 11 -26.54 3.03 16.38
CA GLN A 11 -27.36 3.05 15.16
C GLN A 11 -28.22 1.78 14.98
N GLY A 12 -28.05 0.79 15.87
CA GLY A 12 -28.80 -0.45 15.83
C GLY A 12 -28.61 -1.25 14.51
N VAL A 13 -29.70 -1.66 13.91
CA VAL A 13 -29.67 -2.41 12.64
C VAL A 13 -29.58 -1.46 11.46
N VAL A 14 -28.50 -1.56 10.69
CA VAL A 14 -28.23 -0.74 9.51
C VAL A 14 -28.44 -1.54 8.22
N ASP A 15 -29.22 -0.98 7.30
CA ASP A 15 -29.35 -1.49 5.91
C ASP A 15 -28.26 -0.86 5.03
N TYR A 16 -27.10 -1.50 4.98
CA TYR A 16 -25.94 -1.01 4.23
C TYR A 16 -26.14 -0.94 2.71
N ARG A 17 -27.09 -1.67 2.14
CA ARG A 17 -27.44 -1.56 0.71
C ARG A 17 -28.07 -0.21 0.42
N LYS A 18 -28.99 0.23 1.30
CA LYS A 18 -29.59 1.57 1.21
C LYS A 18 -28.57 2.67 1.51
N VAL A 19 -27.70 2.46 2.50
CA VAL A 19 -26.59 3.38 2.80
C VAL A 19 -25.70 3.58 1.57
N LYS A 20 -25.27 2.50 0.92
CA LYS A 20 -24.46 2.57 -0.31
C LYS A 20 -25.18 3.29 -1.44
N ALA A 21 -26.48 2.97 -1.64
CA ALA A 21 -27.33 3.62 -2.65
C ALA A 21 -27.53 5.13 -2.40
N SER A 22 -27.30 5.61 -1.17
CA SER A 22 -27.35 7.04 -0.80
C SER A 22 -26.05 7.79 -1.12
N GLY A 23 -25.08 7.14 -1.77
CA GLY A 23 -23.81 7.76 -2.16
C GLY A 23 -22.77 7.79 -1.04
N VAL A 24 -22.88 6.92 -0.05
CA VAL A 24 -21.84 6.69 0.96
C VAL A 24 -20.82 5.71 0.40
N ASP A 25 -19.54 6.03 0.53
CA ASP A 25 -18.43 5.24 -0.02
C ASP A 25 -17.72 4.41 1.04
N PHE A 26 -17.62 4.92 2.27
CA PHE A 26 -16.92 4.23 3.35
C PHE A 26 -17.67 4.34 4.68
N VAL A 27 -17.35 3.42 5.59
CA VAL A 27 -17.85 3.43 6.97
C VAL A 27 -16.72 3.12 7.95
N ILE A 28 -16.65 3.89 9.05
CA ILE A 28 -15.78 3.58 10.19
C ILE A 28 -16.66 2.98 11.28
N ILE A 29 -16.34 1.77 11.74
CA ILE A 29 -17.21 0.99 12.64
C ILE A 29 -16.54 0.89 14.00
N ARG A 30 -17.27 1.17 15.10
CA ARG A 30 -16.77 0.91 16.44
C ARG A 30 -16.50 -0.58 16.61
N ALA A 31 -15.24 -0.96 16.80
CA ALA A 31 -14.88 -2.34 17.10
C ALA A 31 -15.13 -2.69 18.56
N GLY A 32 -14.94 -1.72 19.44
CA GLY A 32 -15.16 -1.86 20.88
C GLY A 32 -14.59 -0.67 21.64
N PHE A 33 -14.37 -0.88 22.93
CA PHE A 33 -13.86 0.13 23.87
C PHE A 33 -13.13 -0.51 25.04
N GLY A 34 -12.27 0.26 25.72
CA GLY A 34 -11.61 -0.19 26.95
C GLY A 34 -10.60 -1.32 26.75
N ARG A 35 -10.32 -2.07 27.83
CA ARG A 35 -9.14 -2.95 27.95
C ARG A 35 -9.39 -4.41 27.65
N GLU A 36 -10.65 -4.82 27.48
CA GLU A 36 -11.04 -6.23 27.41
C GLU A 36 -11.76 -6.56 26.10
N THR A 37 -11.53 -7.75 25.58
CA THR A 37 -12.23 -8.23 24.38
C THR A 37 -13.73 -8.40 24.56
N SER A 38 -14.19 -8.57 25.81
CA SER A 38 -15.62 -8.57 26.17
C SER A 38 -16.30 -7.23 25.94
N GLN A 39 -15.53 -6.14 25.80
CA GLN A 39 -16.00 -4.80 25.50
C GLN A 39 -16.10 -4.56 23.98
N LYS A 40 -16.10 -5.62 23.17
CA LYS A 40 -16.46 -5.56 21.76
C LYS A 40 -17.84 -4.93 21.57
N ASP A 41 -17.98 -4.03 20.58
CA ASP A 41 -19.28 -3.48 20.24
C ASP A 41 -20.24 -4.58 19.76
N ASN A 42 -21.44 -4.60 20.30
CA ASN A 42 -22.41 -5.69 20.07
C ASN A 42 -22.84 -5.80 18.60
N CYS A 43 -22.77 -4.69 17.83
CA CYS A 43 -23.12 -4.64 16.41
C CYS A 43 -21.90 -4.77 15.48
N PHE A 44 -20.67 -4.82 16.00
CA PHE A 44 -19.46 -4.78 15.18
C PHE A 44 -19.41 -5.85 14.10
N GLU A 45 -19.63 -7.12 14.47
CA GLU A 45 -19.54 -8.23 13.52
C GLU A 45 -20.58 -8.11 12.39
N GLN A 46 -21.82 -7.75 12.75
CA GLN A 46 -22.90 -7.57 11.79
C GLN A 46 -22.65 -6.36 10.90
N ASN A 47 -22.23 -5.23 11.48
CA ASN A 47 -21.91 -4.02 10.75
C ASN A 47 -20.76 -4.28 9.76
N TYR A 48 -19.66 -4.90 10.21
CA TYR A 48 -18.55 -5.25 9.34
C TYR A 48 -18.98 -6.14 8.17
N LYS A 49 -19.66 -7.26 8.47
CA LYS A 49 -20.13 -8.22 7.44
C LYS A 49 -21.04 -7.54 6.42
N ASN A 50 -22.01 -6.78 6.88
CA ASN A 50 -23.02 -6.18 6.02
C ASN A 50 -22.47 -5.01 5.20
N ALA A 51 -21.60 -4.18 5.78
CA ALA A 51 -20.92 -3.10 5.06
C ALA A 51 -20.03 -3.65 3.93
N LYS A 52 -19.22 -4.68 4.23
CA LYS A 52 -18.41 -5.37 3.20
C LYS A 52 -19.26 -5.98 2.11
N ALA A 53 -20.37 -6.63 2.45
CA ALA A 53 -21.30 -7.23 1.48
C ALA A 53 -22.00 -6.18 0.59
N ALA A 54 -22.18 -4.96 1.09
CA ALA A 54 -22.73 -3.83 0.34
C ALA A 54 -21.68 -3.11 -0.54
N GLY A 55 -20.41 -3.49 -0.47
CA GLY A 55 -19.31 -2.90 -1.25
C GLY A 55 -18.86 -1.54 -0.71
N LEU A 56 -18.99 -1.30 0.60
CA LEU A 56 -18.39 -0.17 1.28
C LEU A 56 -16.93 -0.48 1.66
N ASP A 57 -16.07 0.52 1.56
CA ASP A 57 -14.76 0.47 2.21
C ASP A 57 -14.96 0.63 3.72
N VAL A 58 -14.25 -0.18 4.51
CA VAL A 58 -14.47 -0.26 5.96
C VAL A 58 -13.20 0.11 6.71
N GLY A 59 -13.34 0.95 7.74
CA GLY A 59 -12.39 1.17 8.81
C GLY A 59 -12.95 0.75 10.16
N ALA A 60 -12.15 0.88 11.21
CA ALA A 60 -12.63 0.63 12.56
C ALA A 60 -12.09 1.68 13.54
N TYR A 61 -12.78 1.86 14.66
CA TYR A 61 -12.28 2.65 15.77
C TYR A 61 -12.45 1.92 17.10
N TRP A 62 -11.61 2.28 18.05
CA TRP A 62 -11.61 1.78 19.41
C TRP A 62 -11.70 2.94 20.38
N TYR A 63 -12.79 3.03 21.14
CA TYR A 63 -13.03 4.09 22.11
C TYR A 63 -12.16 3.88 23.33
N SER A 64 -11.35 4.85 23.69
CA SER A 64 -10.34 4.71 24.74
C SER A 64 -10.82 5.20 26.10
N TYR A 65 -10.57 4.36 27.10
CA TYR A 65 -10.62 4.69 28.52
C TYR A 65 -9.23 4.54 29.18
N ALA A 66 -8.16 4.53 28.39
CA ALA A 66 -6.82 4.29 28.90
C ALA A 66 -6.42 5.32 29.98
N ASP A 67 -5.91 4.81 31.07
CA ASP A 67 -5.52 5.58 32.25
C ASP A 67 -3.99 5.72 32.38
N SER A 68 -3.26 4.96 31.57
CA SER A 68 -1.82 4.99 31.39
C SER A 68 -1.44 4.53 29.98
N ALA A 69 -0.16 4.64 29.63
CA ALA A 69 0.38 4.10 28.37
C ALA A 69 0.26 2.57 28.32
N GLU A 70 0.44 1.89 29.45
CA GLU A 70 0.27 0.44 29.58
C GLU A 70 -1.18 0.01 29.32
N ASP A 71 -2.14 0.79 29.79
CA ASP A 71 -3.55 0.57 29.50
C ASP A 71 -3.86 0.76 28.02
N ALA A 72 -3.33 1.78 27.40
CA ALA A 72 -3.48 1.99 25.95
C ALA A 72 -2.91 0.82 25.13
N VAL A 73 -1.81 0.20 25.57
CA VAL A 73 -1.31 -1.05 24.98
C VAL A 73 -2.28 -2.22 25.18
N ARG A 74 -2.93 -2.33 26.33
CA ARG A 74 -3.97 -3.35 26.58
C ARG A 74 -5.18 -3.15 25.68
N GLU A 75 -5.65 -1.90 25.55
CA GLU A 75 -6.72 -1.55 24.62
C GLU A 75 -6.38 -1.90 23.18
N ALA A 76 -5.14 -1.60 22.72
CA ALA A 76 -4.67 -1.98 21.40
C ALA A 76 -4.69 -3.49 21.18
N LYS A 77 -4.28 -4.28 22.17
CA LYS A 77 -4.31 -5.75 22.12
C LYS A 77 -5.74 -6.28 22.08
N ALA A 78 -6.64 -5.72 22.88
CA ALA A 78 -8.07 -6.07 22.86
C ALA A 78 -8.69 -5.74 21.49
N CYS A 79 -8.40 -4.56 20.95
CA CYS A 79 -8.81 -4.14 19.62
C CYS A 79 -8.33 -5.15 18.55
N MET A 80 -7.03 -5.46 18.54
CA MET A 80 -6.45 -6.38 17.56
C MET A 80 -7.06 -7.78 17.62
N GLU A 81 -7.37 -8.31 18.79
CA GLU A 81 -8.03 -9.61 18.91
C GLU A 81 -9.47 -9.57 18.36
N VAL A 82 -10.21 -8.48 18.59
CA VAL A 82 -11.57 -8.28 18.06
C VAL A 82 -11.57 -8.15 16.52
N ILE A 83 -10.61 -7.45 15.94
CA ILE A 83 -10.54 -7.23 14.48
C ILE A 83 -9.77 -8.32 13.73
N LYS A 84 -9.23 -9.30 14.43
CA LYS A 84 -8.41 -10.39 13.88
C LYS A 84 -9.07 -11.11 12.70
N GLY A 85 -8.28 -11.37 11.66
CA GLY A 85 -8.73 -12.07 10.46
C GLY A 85 -9.60 -11.24 9.51
N LYS A 86 -9.89 -9.98 9.84
CA LYS A 86 -10.64 -9.05 9.00
C LYS A 86 -9.71 -8.18 8.15
N LYS A 87 -10.27 -7.58 7.10
CA LYS A 87 -9.57 -6.64 6.20
C LYS A 87 -10.27 -5.29 6.23
N PHE A 88 -9.48 -4.23 6.41
CA PHE A 88 -10.00 -2.86 6.44
C PHE A 88 -9.30 -2.00 5.40
N GLU A 89 -10.06 -1.25 4.64
CA GLU A 89 -9.57 -0.30 3.64
C GLU A 89 -9.25 1.07 4.24
N TYR A 90 -9.70 1.33 5.45
CA TYR A 90 -9.42 2.54 6.23
C TYR A 90 -8.58 2.20 7.46
N PRO A 91 -7.92 3.20 8.09
CA PRO A 91 -7.15 2.99 9.31
C PRO A 91 -7.96 2.39 10.45
N ILE A 92 -7.25 1.86 11.44
CA ILE A 92 -7.80 1.51 12.74
C ILE A 92 -7.53 2.70 13.65
N TYR A 93 -8.58 3.40 14.07
CA TYR A 93 -8.47 4.65 14.81
C TYR A 93 -8.49 4.44 16.31
N PHE A 94 -7.54 5.09 16.98
CA PHE A 94 -7.60 5.37 18.41
C PHE A 94 -8.53 6.55 18.61
N ASP A 95 -9.63 6.34 19.31
CA ASP A 95 -10.64 7.34 19.57
C ASP A 95 -10.41 7.94 20.96
N LEU A 96 -9.92 9.19 20.97
CA LEU A 96 -9.53 9.93 22.16
C LEU A 96 -10.53 11.07 22.44
N GLU A 97 -11.46 10.84 23.36
CA GLU A 97 -12.53 11.78 23.67
C GLU A 97 -12.77 12.01 25.18
N GLU A 98 -12.26 11.14 26.04
CA GLU A 98 -12.53 11.19 27.46
C GLU A 98 -11.93 12.42 28.15
N GLN A 99 -12.77 13.22 28.81
CA GLN A 99 -12.32 14.40 29.55
C GLN A 99 -11.30 14.06 30.64
N SER A 100 -11.44 12.92 31.28
CA SER A 100 -10.50 12.42 32.28
C SER A 100 -9.09 12.23 31.74
N GLN A 101 -8.95 11.87 30.46
CA GLN A 101 -7.66 11.74 29.78
C GLN A 101 -7.06 13.13 29.50
N PHE A 102 -7.83 14.06 28.99
CA PHE A 102 -7.38 15.43 28.72
C PHE A 102 -7.00 16.18 30.00
N ALA A 103 -7.71 15.93 31.11
CA ALA A 103 -7.39 16.51 32.42
C ALA A 103 -5.96 16.16 32.90
N LYS A 104 -5.37 15.06 32.41
CA LYS A 104 -3.99 14.66 32.73
C LYS A 104 -2.95 15.41 31.90
N GLY A 105 -3.38 16.21 30.92
CA GLY A 105 -2.53 17.09 30.13
C GLY A 105 -1.92 16.45 28.89
N LYS A 106 -1.24 17.29 28.13
CA LYS A 106 -0.70 16.98 26.80
C LYS A 106 0.27 15.81 26.77
N ALA A 107 1.20 15.74 27.71
CA ALA A 107 2.18 14.66 27.79
C ALA A 107 1.55 13.30 27.98
N PHE A 108 0.47 13.24 28.76
CA PHE A 108 -0.31 12.02 28.94
C PHE A 108 -1.02 11.63 27.64
N CYS A 109 -1.75 12.56 26.99
CA CYS A 109 -2.42 12.29 25.72
C CYS A 109 -1.44 11.79 24.66
N ASP A 110 -0.29 12.44 24.50
CA ASP A 110 0.78 12.00 23.60
C ASP A 110 1.28 10.57 23.91
N SER A 111 1.37 10.23 25.19
CA SER A 111 1.86 8.91 25.62
C SER A 111 0.88 7.80 25.27
N VAL A 112 -0.42 7.97 25.53
CA VAL A 112 -1.45 6.97 25.24
C VAL A 112 -1.68 6.79 23.74
N ILE A 113 -1.65 7.90 22.96
CA ILE A 113 -1.72 7.84 21.50
C ILE A 113 -0.56 7.02 20.93
N LYS A 114 0.67 7.34 21.35
CA LYS A 114 1.88 6.59 20.90
C LYS A 114 1.83 5.12 21.29
N ALA A 115 1.34 4.83 22.48
CA ALA A 115 1.26 3.48 23.00
C ALA A 115 0.27 2.62 22.21
N PHE A 116 -0.97 3.09 22.02
CA PHE A 116 -1.99 2.39 21.25
C PHE A 116 -1.60 2.26 19.77
N CYS A 117 -1.34 3.37 19.12
CA CYS A 117 -1.03 3.37 17.69
C CYS A 117 0.26 2.61 17.40
N GLY A 118 1.29 2.77 18.22
CA GLY A 118 2.56 2.05 18.05
C GLY A 118 2.40 0.53 18.21
N GLU A 119 1.50 0.06 19.07
CA GLU A 119 1.22 -1.36 19.21
C GLU A 119 0.48 -1.92 17.98
N LEU A 120 -0.47 -1.18 17.40
CA LEU A 120 -1.13 -1.54 16.16
C LEU A 120 -0.13 -1.58 14.98
N GLU A 121 0.74 -0.56 14.85
CA GLU A 121 1.74 -0.48 13.78
C GLU A 121 2.72 -1.67 13.81
N LYS A 122 3.20 -2.08 14.99
CA LYS A 122 4.05 -3.26 15.18
C LYS A 122 3.41 -4.56 14.67
N ASN A 123 2.09 -4.60 14.67
CA ASN A 123 1.31 -5.77 14.24
C ASN A 123 0.73 -5.62 12.81
N GLY A 124 1.23 -4.65 12.03
CA GLY A 124 0.91 -4.52 10.62
C GLY A 124 -0.40 -3.79 10.32
N TYR A 125 -0.93 -3.03 11.28
CA TYR A 125 -2.08 -2.16 11.05
C TYR A 125 -1.63 -0.72 10.74
N LEU A 126 -2.35 -0.04 9.86
CA LEU A 126 -2.26 1.41 9.72
C LEU A 126 -3.12 2.03 10.83
N ALA A 127 -2.46 2.53 11.87
CA ALA A 127 -3.11 3.18 12.99
C ALA A 127 -3.43 4.64 12.66
N GLY A 128 -4.56 5.16 13.15
CA GLY A 128 -4.96 6.55 13.06
C GLY A 128 -5.40 7.11 14.40
N LEU A 129 -5.57 8.42 14.46
CA LEU A 129 -6.09 9.15 15.61
C LEU A 129 -7.39 9.86 15.24
N TYR A 130 -8.46 9.59 16.01
CA TYR A 130 -9.65 10.43 16.01
C TYR A 130 -9.65 11.32 17.24
N CYS A 131 -9.94 12.59 17.02
CA CYS A 131 -10.08 13.57 18.08
C CYS A 131 -10.76 14.85 17.55
N SER A 132 -11.43 15.61 18.40
CA SER A 132 -11.96 16.90 18.01
C SER A 132 -10.87 17.95 17.82
N THR A 133 -11.14 18.96 16.99
CA THR A 133 -10.20 20.07 16.73
C THR A 133 -9.78 20.79 18.00
N TYR A 134 -10.69 20.96 18.96
CA TYR A 134 -10.38 21.61 20.23
C TYR A 134 -9.29 20.83 20.99
N TYR A 135 -9.48 19.54 21.15
CA TYR A 135 -8.53 18.72 21.91
C TYR A 135 -7.22 18.49 21.16
N LEU A 136 -7.27 18.34 19.84
CA LEU A 136 -6.04 18.26 19.01
C LEU A 136 -5.16 19.49 19.21
N ASN A 137 -5.75 20.70 19.15
CA ASN A 137 -4.98 21.94 19.28
C ASN A 137 -4.42 22.17 20.68
N ASN A 138 -5.13 21.75 21.73
CA ASN A 138 -4.77 22.06 23.09
C ASN A 138 -4.04 20.94 23.83
N PHE A 139 -4.34 19.67 23.51
CA PHE A 139 -3.92 18.52 24.31
C PHE A 139 -3.12 17.47 23.54
N VAL A 140 -2.85 17.69 22.26
CA VAL A 140 -1.98 16.78 21.46
C VAL A 140 -0.84 17.59 20.86
N SER A 141 0.37 17.06 20.91
CA SER A 141 1.52 17.71 20.28
C SER A 141 1.47 17.55 18.77
N ASN A 142 1.81 18.56 17.99
CA ASN A 142 1.78 18.53 16.53
C ASN A 142 2.62 17.38 15.95
N ASN A 143 3.79 17.08 16.54
CA ASN A 143 4.64 15.97 16.12
C ASN A 143 4.04 14.59 16.41
N VAL A 144 3.05 14.50 17.29
CA VAL A 144 2.29 13.27 17.56
C VAL A 144 1.09 13.19 16.61
N ALA A 145 0.32 14.27 16.51
CA ALA A 145 -0.81 14.35 15.59
C ALA A 145 -0.36 14.09 14.13
N GLY A 146 0.70 14.75 13.68
CA GLY A 146 1.21 14.62 12.31
C GLY A 146 1.85 13.28 11.97
N LYS A 147 2.08 12.41 12.97
CA LYS A 147 2.61 11.06 12.74
C LYS A 147 1.54 10.09 12.22
N TYR A 148 0.30 10.27 12.60
CA TYR A 148 -0.77 9.31 12.34
C TYR A 148 -1.83 9.86 11.38
N PRO A 149 -2.48 9.01 10.58
CA PRO A 149 -3.70 9.36 9.87
C PRO A 149 -4.71 10.04 10.80
N LEU A 150 -5.04 11.32 10.54
CA LEU A 150 -5.97 12.06 11.37
C LEU A 150 -7.41 11.95 10.85
N TRP A 151 -8.32 11.65 11.75
CA TRP A 151 -9.75 11.78 11.62
C TRP A 151 -10.21 12.86 12.61
N VAL A 152 -10.54 14.04 12.08
CA VAL A 152 -10.79 15.23 12.87
C VAL A 152 -12.29 15.47 12.99
N ALA A 153 -12.78 15.66 14.22
CA ALA A 153 -14.16 16.06 14.45
C ALA A 153 -14.26 17.56 14.63
N GLN A 154 -15.16 18.16 13.85
CA GLN A 154 -15.61 19.54 14.03
C GLN A 154 -16.93 19.74 13.31
N TYR A 155 -18.01 19.91 14.06
CA TYR A 155 -19.36 20.11 13.52
C TYR A 155 -19.54 21.57 13.08
N ASN A 156 -19.25 21.81 11.80
CA ASN A 156 -19.27 23.14 11.22
C ASN A 156 -19.39 23.04 9.67
N TYR A 157 -19.58 24.18 9.01
CA TYR A 157 -19.60 24.28 7.55
C TYR A 157 -18.21 24.09 6.91
N ARG A 158 -17.14 24.24 7.68
CA ARG A 158 -15.74 23.95 7.27
C ARG A 158 -14.92 23.49 8.47
N CYS A 159 -13.93 22.65 8.22
CA CYS A 159 -12.92 22.32 9.22
C CYS A 159 -11.90 23.45 9.32
N THR A 160 -11.61 23.88 10.55
CA THR A 160 -10.63 24.94 10.84
C THR A 160 -9.30 24.40 11.39
N TYR A 161 -9.14 23.09 11.50
CA TYR A 161 -7.88 22.47 11.89
C TYR A 161 -6.84 22.67 10.78
N THR A 162 -5.71 23.29 11.12
CA THR A 162 -4.66 23.65 10.15
C THR A 162 -3.26 23.26 10.60
N ALA A 163 -3.12 22.70 11.81
CA ALA A 163 -1.80 22.34 12.33
C ALA A 163 -1.14 21.17 11.56
N ASP A 164 -1.96 20.32 10.96
CA ASP A 164 -1.49 19.25 10.08
C ASP A 164 -2.58 18.86 9.06
N LYS A 165 -2.23 17.95 8.12
CA LYS A 165 -3.18 17.38 7.16
C LYS A 165 -4.02 16.32 7.85
N TYR A 166 -5.33 16.36 7.63
CA TYR A 166 -6.25 15.32 8.06
C TYR A 166 -6.77 14.52 6.85
N GLY A 167 -6.98 13.24 7.05
CA GLY A 167 -7.48 12.35 6.01
C GLY A 167 -8.99 12.20 6.01
N ILE A 168 -9.63 12.41 7.17
CA ILE A 168 -11.08 12.40 7.33
C ILE A 168 -11.50 13.59 8.20
N TRP A 169 -12.64 14.17 7.86
CA TRP A 169 -13.34 15.17 8.67
C TRP A 169 -14.75 14.69 8.98
N GLN A 170 -15.05 14.51 10.27
CA GLN A 170 -16.40 14.32 10.78
C GLN A 170 -17.04 15.68 10.97
N TYR A 171 -18.03 15.99 10.15
CA TYR A 171 -18.59 17.33 10.06
C TYR A 171 -19.96 17.49 10.72
N SER A 172 -20.62 16.40 11.11
CA SER A 172 -21.93 16.40 11.75
C SER A 172 -22.17 15.09 12.48
N ASP A 173 -22.89 15.15 13.59
CA ASP A 173 -23.44 14.04 14.37
C ASP A 173 -24.98 13.91 14.22
N GLU A 174 -25.59 14.78 13.40
CA GLU A 174 -27.03 14.82 13.17
C GLU A 174 -27.43 14.41 11.74
N GLY A 175 -26.56 13.69 11.04
CA GLY A 175 -26.81 13.28 9.67
C GLY A 175 -28.00 12.32 9.55
N ARG A 176 -28.61 12.29 8.34
CA ARG A 176 -29.68 11.35 7.99
C ARG A 176 -29.30 10.61 6.73
N VAL A 177 -29.23 9.29 6.81
CA VAL A 177 -28.87 8.43 5.69
C VAL A 177 -29.93 7.35 5.54
N ASN A 178 -30.41 7.13 4.33
CA ASN A 178 -31.37 6.07 4.09
C ASN A 178 -30.78 4.69 4.45
N GLY A 179 -31.49 3.91 5.24
CA GLY A 179 -30.98 2.64 5.79
C GLY A 179 -30.53 2.71 7.25
N ILE A 180 -30.52 3.90 7.86
CA ILE A 180 -30.23 4.10 9.28
C ILE A 180 -31.43 4.79 9.94
N SER A 181 -31.81 4.30 11.10
CA SER A 181 -32.85 4.92 11.92
C SER A 181 -32.21 5.91 12.89
N GLY A 182 -32.63 7.16 12.84
CA GLY A 182 -32.08 8.21 13.71
C GLY A 182 -30.87 8.92 13.10
N ASN A 183 -30.09 9.56 13.97
CA ASN A 183 -28.90 10.30 13.59
C ASN A 183 -27.72 9.37 13.30
N VAL A 184 -26.85 9.83 12.43
CA VAL A 184 -25.57 9.17 12.12
C VAL A 184 -24.50 10.20 11.85
N ASP A 185 -23.29 9.91 12.29
CA ASP A 185 -22.13 10.76 12.10
C ASP A 185 -21.70 10.77 10.63
N MET A 186 -21.48 11.98 10.10
CA MET A 186 -21.19 12.20 8.69
C MET A 186 -19.75 12.64 8.46
N ASN A 187 -19.12 12.04 7.47
CA ASN A 187 -17.71 12.20 7.21
C ASN A 187 -17.41 12.59 5.77
N TYR A 188 -16.35 13.38 5.57
CA TYR A 188 -15.68 13.55 4.29
C TYR A 188 -14.28 12.93 4.33
N GLY A 189 -13.96 12.07 3.37
CA GLY A 189 -12.64 11.51 3.15
C GLY A 189 -11.87 12.30 2.08
N TYR A 190 -10.61 12.60 2.37
CA TYR A 190 -9.70 13.36 1.52
C TYR A 190 -8.49 12.53 1.07
N THR A 191 -8.17 11.47 1.81
CA THR A 191 -7.02 10.58 1.55
C THR A 191 -7.49 9.26 0.97
N ASP A 192 -6.82 8.78 -0.08
CA ASP A 192 -7.06 7.44 -0.66
C ASP A 192 -6.43 6.35 0.21
N TYR A 193 -7.04 6.10 1.37
CA TYR A 193 -6.61 5.05 2.29
C TYR A 193 -6.68 3.64 1.68
N PRO A 194 -7.72 3.28 0.88
CA PRO A 194 -7.77 1.97 0.24
C PRO A 194 -6.51 1.63 -0.57
N THR A 195 -6.00 2.57 -1.35
CA THR A 195 -4.77 2.38 -2.13
C THR A 195 -3.54 2.30 -1.22
N ILE A 196 -3.42 3.17 -0.21
CA ILE A 196 -2.30 3.17 0.74
C ILE A 196 -2.23 1.84 1.49
N ILE A 197 -3.35 1.37 2.02
CA ILE A 197 -3.44 0.15 2.83
C ILE A 197 -3.15 -1.09 1.99
N LYS A 198 -3.78 -1.23 0.84
CA LYS A 198 -3.58 -2.39 -0.04
C LYS A 198 -2.14 -2.47 -0.55
N ASN A 199 -1.56 -1.35 -1.00
CA ASN A 199 -0.18 -1.30 -1.48
C ASN A 199 0.86 -1.47 -0.37
N GLY A 200 0.56 -0.98 0.83
CA GLY A 200 1.41 -1.14 2.01
C GLY A 200 1.36 -2.53 2.62
N GLY A 201 0.29 -3.29 2.35
CA GLY A 201 0.05 -4.59 2.99
C GLY A 201 -0.40 -4.48 4.43
N TYR A 202 -1.14 -3.41 4.78
CA TYR A 202 -1.67 -3.18 6.12
C TYR A 202 -3.06 -3.79 6.32
N ASN A 203 -3.55 -3.79 7.56
CA ASN A 203 -4.94 -4.08 7.95
C ASN A 203 -5.46 -5.39 7.37
N GLY A 204 -4.64 -6.46 7.42
CA GLY A 204 -4.99 -7.78 6.91
C GLY A 204 -4.81 -7.97 5.39
N TYR A 205 -4.40 -6.94 4.66
CA TYR A 205 -3.97 -7.08 3.26
C TYR A 205 -2.54 -7.60 3.18
N LYS A 206 -2.25 -8.35 2.13
CA LYS A 206 -0.87 -8.68 1.77
C LYS A 206 -0.33 -7.60 0.85
N LYS A 207 0.90 -7.17 1.09
CA LYS A 207 1.58 -6.29 0.15
C LYS A 207 1.58 -6.94 -1.24
N PRO A 208 1.16 -6.24 -2.28
CA PRO A 208 1.26 -6.77 -3.64
C PRO A 208 2.69 -7.22 -3.87
N VAL A 209 2.87 -8.46 -4.32
CA VAL A 209 4.17 -8.89 -4.83
C VAL A 209 4.35 -8.08 -6.12
N THR A 210 5.01 -6.94 -6.01
CA THR A 210 5.55 -6.30 -7.22
C THR A 210 6.52 -7.30 -7.79
N ALA A 211 6.19 -7.91 -8.93
CA ALA A 211 7.16 -8.72 -9.67
C ALA A 211 8.44 -7.88 -9.75
N GLU A 212 9.56 -8.40 -9.23
CA GLU A 212 10.82 -7.68 -9.32
C GLU A 212 11.00 -7.23 -10.77
N LYS A 213 11.18 -5.92 -10.97
CA LYS A 213 11.41 -5.40 -12.31
C LYS A 213 12.58 -6.17 -12.89
N LYS A 214 12.33 -6.86 -14.00
CA LYS A 214 13.38 -7.62 -14.68
C LYS A 214 14.55 -6.70 -14.99
N THR A 215 15.75 -7.19 -14.80
CA THR A 215 16.96 -6.47 -15.18
C THR A 215 17.05 -6.31 -16.71
N VAL A 216 17.77 -5.32 -17.18
CA VAL A 216 18.01 -5.10 -18.62
C VAL A 216 18.58 -6.38 -19.28
N THR A 217 19.43 -7.11 -18.56
CA THR A 217 20.00 -8.38 -19.07
C THR A 217 18.97 -9.50 -19.20
N GLN A 218 18.04 -9.61 -18.23
CA GLN A 218 16.94 -10.58 -18.31
C GLN A 218 15.99 -10.27 -19.47
N LEU A 219 15.63 -8.99 -19.62
CA LEU A 219 14.78 -8.52 -20.73
C LEU A 219 15.44 -8.76 -22.08
N ALA A 220 16.75 -8.47 -22.20
CA ALA A 220 17.48 -8.69 -23.44
C ALA A 220 17.53 -10.18 -23.83
N LYS A 221 17.68 -11.09 -22.87
CA LYS A 221 17.56 -12.53 -23.12
C LYS A 221 16.17 -12.92 -23.61
N GLU A 222 15.12 -12.43 -22.96
CA GLU A 222 13.75 -12.69 -23.39
C GLU A 222 13.43 -12.13 -24.77
N VAL A 223 14.01 -10.99 -25.14
CA VAL A 223 13.91 -10.44 -26.52
C VAL A 223 14.57 -11.37 -27.52
N VAL A 224 15.77 -11.88 -27.24
CA VAL A 224 16.47 -12.82 -28.11
C VAL A 224 15.70 -14.15 -28.23
N GLU A 225 15.02 -14.57 -27.17
CA GLU A 225 14.13 -15.75 -27.15
C GLU A 225 12.77 -15.51 -27.84
N GLY A 226 12.52 -14.31 -28.38
CA GLY A 226 11.30 -13.99 -29.12
C GLY A 226 10.06 -13.64 -28.26
N LYS A 227 10.23 -13.46 -26.94
CA LYS A 227 9.11 -13.20 -26.00
C LYS A 227 8.54 -11.76 -26.08
N TRP A 228 9.20 -10.87 -26.80
CA TRP A 228 8.89 -9.43 -26.85
C TRP A 228 8.69 -8.91 -28.27
N SER A 229 7.96 -9.48 -29.12
CA SER A 229 7.68 -8.97 -30.49
C SER A 229 8.90 -8.30 -31.20
N ASN A 230 8.70 -7.61 -32.33
CA ASN A 230 9.78 -6.96 -33.07
C ASN A 230 9.48 -5.49 -33.34
N GLY A 231 10.52 -4.69 -33.66
CA GLY A 231 10.40 -3.31 -34.10
C GLY A 231 9.64 -2.40 -33.13
N ASP A 232 8.74 -1.59 -33.68
CA ASP A 232 7.96 -0.62 -32.89
C ASP A 232 7.03 -1.25 -31.86
N GLU A 233 6.49 -2.42 -32.16
CA GLU A 233 5.65 -3.15 -31.20
C GLU A 233 6.44 -3.55 -29.94
N ARG A 234 7.69 -4.01 -30.09
CA ARG A 234 8.60 -4.25 -28.96
C ARG A 234 8.82 -2.99 -28.16
N ARG A 235 9.08 -1.87 -28.85
CA ARG A 235 9.30 -0.58 -28.21
C ARG A 235 8.10 -0.17 -27.38
N GLN A 236 6.90 -0.25 -27.95
CA GLN A 236 5.66 0.08 -27.24
C GLN A 236 5.44 -0.81 -26.02
N LYS A 237 5.58 -2.14 -26.17
CA LYS A 237 5.40 -3.10 -25.06
C LYS A 237 6.39 -2.88 -23.91
N LEU A 238 7.67 -2.71 -24.20
CA LEU A 238 8.69 -2.45 -23.18
C LEU A 238 8.46 -1.12 -22.46
N THR A 239 8.12 -0.06 -23.21
CA THR A 239 7.83 1.26 -22.64
C THR A 239 6.57 1.24 -21.78
N ALA A 240 5.49 0.61 -22.24
CA ALA A 240 4.25 0.46 -21.49
C ALA A 240 4.46 -0.34 -20.18
N ALA A 241 5.37 -1.32 -20.19
CA ALA A 241 5.79 -2.06 -18.99
C ALA A 241 6.77 -1.28 -18.08
N GLY A 242 7.08 -0.01 -18.42
CA GLY A 242 7.92 0.88 -17.63
C GLY A 242 9.43 0.55 -17.71
N TYR A 243 9.89 -0.06 -18.82
CA TYR A 243 11.29 -0.35 -19.08
C TYR A 243 11.91 0.65 -20.07
N ASN A 244 13.21 0.89 -19.93
CA ASN A 244 13.97 1.70 -20.89
C ASN A 244 14.29 0.87 -22.15
N TYR A 245 13.52 1.08 -23.22
CA TYR A 245 13.70 0.38 -24.48
C TYR A 245 15.14 0.50 -25.04
N SER A 246 15.74 1.69 -25.02
CA SER A 246 17.08 1.90 -25.58
C SER A 246 18.15 1.10 -24.86
N ALA A 247 18.07 1.03 -23.53
CA ALA A 247 18.98 0.22 -22.71
C ALA A 247 18.82 -1.29 -23.01
N VAL A 248 17.56 -1.76 -23.11
CA VAL A 248 17.28 -3.16 -23.45
C VAL A 248 17.77 -3.49 -24.85
N GLN A 249 17.49 -2.64 -25.87
CA GLN A 249 17.88 -2.88 -27.24
C GLN A 249 19.41 -2.86 -27.40
N LYS A 250 20.12 -1.99 -26.71
CA LYS A 250 21.60 -2.01 -26.68
C LYS A 250 22.10 -3.37 -26.17
N LYS A 251 21.52 -3.87 -25.08
CA LYS A 251 21.92 -5.18 -24.51
C LYS A 251 21.55 -6.35 -25.41
N VAL A 252 20.44 -6.28 -26.15
CA VAL A 252 20.06 -7.26 -27.17
C VAL A 252 21.12 -7.30 -28.26
N ASN A 253 21.54 -6.14 -28.80
CA ASN A 253 22.55 -6.06 -29.84
C ASN A 253 23.89 -6.66 -29.36
N GLU A 254 24.32 -6.38 -28.14
CA GLU A 254 25.52 -6.99 -27.53
C GLU A 254 25.42 -8.51 -27.45
N LEU A 255 24.26 -9.05 -27.03
CA LEU A 255 24.02 -10.50 -26.94
C LEU A 255 24.02 -11.15 -28.31
N CYS A 256 23.35 -10.55 -29.30
CA CYS A 256 23.31 -11.05 -30.67
C CYS A 256 24.72 -11.10 -31.31
N GLU A 257 25.51 -10.06 -31.10
CA GLU A 257 26.88 -9.97 -31.57
C GLU A 257 27.76 -11.09 -30.92
N LYS A 258 27.63 -11.23 -29.61
CA LYS A 258 28.31 -12.31 -28.88
C LYS A 258 27.94 -13.70 -29.43
N MET A 259 26.65 -13.94 -29.66
CA MET A 259 26.17 -15.23 -30.21
C MET A 259 26.70 -15.48 -31.60
N LYS A 260 26.79 -14.46 -32.47
CA LYS A 260 27.42 -14.58 -33.79
C LYS A 260 28.87 -14.93 -33.67
N ILE A 261 29.66 -14.23 -32.85
CA ILE A 261 31.09 -14.52 -32.63
C ILE A 261 31.27 -15.93 -32.07
N ASP A 262 30.46 -16.36 -31.08
CA ASP A 262 30.51 -17.70 -30.53
C ASP A 262 30.29 -18.76 -31.62
N LYS A 263 29.27 -18.58 -32.47
CA LYS A 263 28.99 -19.50 -33.58
C LYS A 263 30.19 -19.61 -34.54
N ILE A 264 30.72 -18.48 -35.00
CA ILE A 264 31.85 -18.44 -35.93
C ILE A 264 33.12 -19.01 -35.29
N ALA A 265 33.36 -18.76 -34.00
CA ALA A 265 34.50 -19.34 -33.28
C ALA A 265 34.43 -20.88 -33.23
N HIS A 266 33.26 -21.47 -33.04
CA HIS A 266 33.07 -22.92 -33.14
C HIS A 266 33.32 -23.45 -34.57
N GLU A 267 32.87 -22.74 -35.60
CA GLU A 267 33.13 -23.08 -36.99
C GLU A 267 34.63 -23.02 -37.33
N VAL A 268 35.36 -22.06 -36.77
CA VAL A 268 36.82 -21.96 -36.88
C VAL A 268 37.50 -23.15 -36.22
N ILE A 269 37.08 -23.56 -35.04
CA ILE A 269 37.62 -24.75 -34.34
C ILE A 269 37.36 -26.03 -35.16
N GLN A 270 36.22 -26.07 -35.85
CA GLN A 270 35.88 -27.18 -36.77
C GLN A 270 36.65 -27.14 -38.12
N GLY A 271 37.55 -26.17 -38.33
CA GLY A 271 38.37 -26.05 -39.53
C GLY A 271 37.66 -25.43 -40.75
N LYS A 272 36.41 -24.94 -40.63
CA LYS A 272 35.61 -24.42 -41.77
C LYS A 272 36.14 -23.13 -42.39
N TRP A 273 37.01 -22.44 -41.70
CA TRP A 273 37.51 -21.12 -42.10
C TRP A 273 38.99 -21.09 -42.51
N GLY A 274 39.64 -22.27 -42.67
CA GLY A 274 41.06 -22.35 -42.99
C GLY A 274 41.99 -22.00 -41.84
N ASN A 275 43.26 -21.70 -42.12
CA ASN A 275 44.29 -21.40 -41.13
C ASN A 275 45.06 -20.12 -41.46
N GLY A 276 45.69 -19.48 -40.45
CA GLY A 276 46.59 -18.34 -40.66
C GLY A 276 45.95 -17.20 -41.45
N GLU A 277 46.65 -16.66 -42.44
CA GLU A 277 46.21 -15.54 -43.27
C GLU A 277 44.94 -15.86 -44.05
N GLU A 278 44.77 -17.09 -44.54
CA GLU A 278 43.55 -17.48 -45.23
C GLU A 278 42.31 -17.32 -44.36
N ARG A 279 42.38 -17.72 -43.09
CA ARG A 279 41.31 -17.53 -42.10
C ARG A 279 41.00 -16.06 -41.92
N GLN A 280 42.02 -15.23 -41.75
CA GLN A 280 41.85 -13.79 -41.56
C GLN A 280 41.13 -13.16 -42.74
N GLN A 281 41.59 -13.45 -43.98
CA GLN A 281 40.93 -12.94 -45.18
C GLN A 281 39.48 -13.39 -45.32
N LYS A 282 39.19 -14.67 -45.10
CA LYS A 282 37.83 -15.21 -45.21
C LYS A 282 36.88 -14.56 -44.19
N LEU A 283 37.29 -14.44 -42.94
CA LEU A 283 36.49 -13.83 -41.89
C LEU A 283 36.22 -12.34 -42.16
N THR A 284 37.26 -11.59 -42.56
CA THR A 284 37.17 -10.20 -42.88
C THR A 284 36.24 -9.95 -44.10
N ASN A 285 36.41 -10.75 -45.15
CA ASN A 285 35.58 -10.70 -46.36
C ASN A 285 34.11 -11.02 -46.07
N ALA A 286 33.86 -11.88 -45.09
CA ALA A 286 32.52 -12.20 -44.63
C ALA A 286 31.94 -11.18 -43.64
N GLY A 287 32.67 -10.08 -43.34
CA GLY A 287 32.23 -8.99 -42.48
C GLY A 287 32.36 -9.27 -40.97
N TYR A 288 33.19 -10.26 -40.60
CA TYR A 288 33.48 -10.57 -39.19
C TYR A 288 34.76 -9.87 -38.72
N ASP A 289 34.75 -9.43 -37.47
CA ASP A 289 35.93 -8.92 -36.79
C ASP A 289 36.84 -10.10 -36.42
N TYR A 290 37.93 -10.24 -37.17
CA TYR A 290 38.88 -11.33 -37.00
C TYR A 290 39.43 -11.41 -35.57
N ASP A 291 39.79 -10.27 -34.97
CA ASP A 291 40.44 -10.25 -33.66
C ASP A 291 39.46 -10.74 -32.57
N LYS A 292 38.22 -10.34 -32.67
CA LYS A 292 37.16 -10.80 -31.74
C LYS A 292 36.89 -12.29 -31.89
N VAL A 293 36.81 -12.78 -33.12
CA VAL A 293 36.61 -14.22 -33.40
C VAL A 293 37.80 -15.02 -32.88
N GLN A 294 39.03 -14.61 -33.19
CA GLN A 294 40.24 -15.31 -32.77
C GLN A 294 40.42 -15.30 -31.23
N ALA A 295 40.13 -14.18 -30.57
CA ALA A 295 40.12 -14.10 -29.12
C ALA A 295 39.13 -15.09 -28.50
N ARG A 296 37.93 -15.23 -29.10
CA ARG A 296 36.93 -16.20 -28.64
C ARG A 296 37.36 -17.66 -28.89
N VAL A 297 37.96 -17.95 -30.04
CA VAL A 297 38.56 -19.24 -30.34
C VAL A 297 39.61 -19.62 -29.27
N ASN A 298 40.55 -18.71 -29.01
CA ASN A 298 41.61 -18.93 -28.02
C ASN A 298 41.04 -19.20 -26.61
N LYS A 299 39.94 -18.55 -26.29
CA LYS A 299 39.26 -18.78 -25.02
C LYS A 299 38.57 -20.14 -24.95
N LEU A 300 37.85 -20.53 -25.99
CA LEU A 300 37.19 -21.84 -26.08
C LEU A 300 38.18 -23.00 -26.03
N MET A 301 39.36 -22.87 -26.68
CA MET A 301 40.42 -23.85 -26.64
C MET A 301 41.12 -24.04 -25.29
N LYS A 302 41.02 -23.02 -24.40
CA LYS A 302 41.53 -23.10 -23.02
C LYS A 302 40.51 -23.69 -22.03
N GLU A 303 39.25 -23.67 -22.39
CA GLU A 303 38.13 -24.18 -21.60
C GLU A 303 37.88 -25.69 -21.84
N GLN A 304 38.54 -26.30 -22.85
CA GLN A 304 38.57 -27.73 -23.14
C GLN A 304 39.75 -28.41 -22.43
#